data_474403b751f98e1304ba4edbaa2bc791
#
_entry.id   474403b751f98e1304ba4edbaa2bc791
#
_cell.length_a   1.000
_cell.length_b   1.000
_cell.length_c   1.000
_cell.angle_alpha   90.00
_cell.angle_beta   90.00
_cell.angle_gamma   90.00
#
_symmetry.space_group_name_H-M   'P 1'
#
loop_
_entity.id
_entity.type
_entity.pdbx_description
1 polymer ?
#
loop_
_entity_poly.entity_id
_entity_poly.type
_entity_poly.pdbx_seq_one_letter_code
_entity_poly.pdbx_strand_id
1 'polypeptide(L)'
;MSTREFIEKEKDSFGKVFVDINYAIDNISPFLEKDELSKRKYVIKLPVLDKYIDMLEASETSSNKKKGLFSMFKGDSSISDLESYKSKNIESLNQLVTCSTCKCLNCVAECKFKACSDCRRNSHTNYCDHERFCVTFHDNFTLDLTNNDTGRRNKYKTLATIKDCNLDKRYILIENIVDKDDKFILYYYPTLSGDEFGEIEDVNEFDTIAGIYEQSNY
;
A
#
# COMPACT_ATOMS: atom_id res chain seq x y z
N MET A 1 -0.33 -2.67 -28.73
CA MET A 1 -0.68 -3.82 -27.85
C MET A 1 -2.02 -4.36 -28.33
N SER A 2 -2.13 -5.66 -28.59
CA SER A 2 -3.42 -6.24 -28.97
C SER A 2 -4.36 -6.34 -27.76
N THR A 3 -5.69 -6.43 -28.01
CA THR A 3 -6.70 -6.63 -26.95
C THR A 3 -6.36 -7.81 -26.05
N ARG A 4 -5.89 -8.90 -26.66
CA ARG A 4 -5.52 -10.11 -25.94
C ARG A 4 -4.31 -9.89 -25.03
N GLU A 5 -3.24 -9.28 -25.54
CA GLU A 5 -2.03 -8.96 -24.75
C GLU A 5 -2.36 -8.04 -23.57
N PHE A 6 -3.27 -7.07 -23.77
CA PHE A 6 -3.74 -6.20 -22.70
C PHE A 6 -4.44 -7.01 -21.60
N ILE A 7 -5.42 -7.85 -21.97
CA ILE A 7 -6.19 -8.65 -21.01
C ILE A 7 -5.26 -9.63 -20.26
N GLU A 8 -4.35 -10.32 -20.95
CA GLU A 8 -3.40 -11.25 -20.35
C GLU A 8 -2.52 -10.51 -19.32
N LYS A 9 -1.95 -9.36 -19.69
CA LYS A 9 -1.13 -8.55 -18.77
C LYS A 9 -1.89 -8.07 -17.53
N GLU A 10 -3.14 -7.63 -17.71
CA GLU A 10 -3.96 -7.16 -16.59
C GLU A 10 -4.36 -8.34 -15.67
N LYS A 11 -4.67 -9.50 -16.22
CA LYS A 11 -4.94 -10.73 -15.46
C LYS A 11 -3.72 -11.20 -14.68
N ASP A 12 -2.53 -11.16 -15.26
CA ASP A 12 -1.29 -11.49 -14.56
C ASP A 12 -1.04 -10.52 -13.39
N SER A 13 -1.31 -9.22 -13.58
CA SER A 13 -1.07 -8.21 -12.55
C SER A 13 -2.08 -8.26 -11.41
N PHE A 14 -3.37 -8.35 -11.73
CA PHE A 14 -4.45 -8.25 -10.74
C PHE A 14 -5.04 -9.58 -10.33
N GLY A 15 -4.91 -10.63 -11.14
CA GLY A 15 -5.40 -11.97 -10.79
C GLY A 15 -4.66 -12.55 -9.60
N LYS A 16 -3.33 -12.36 -9.52
CA LYS A 16 -2.57 -12.77 -8.33
C LYS A 16 -3.04 -12.02 -7.09
N VAL A 17 -3.20 -10.69 -7.18
CA VAL A 17 -3.67 -9.86 -6.06
C VAL A 17 -5.04 -10.32 -5.59
N PHE A 18 -5.95 -10.63 -6.53
CA PHE A 18 -7.27 -11.16 -6.24
C PHE A 18 -7.21 -12.48 -5.46
N VAL A 19 -6.39 -13.42 -5.94
CA VAL A 19 -6.22 -14.73 -5.28
C VAL A 19 -5.61 -14.56 -3.89
N ASP A 20 -4.54 -13.79 -3.76
CA ASP A 20 -3.83 -13.57 -2.49
C ASP A 20 -4.76 -12.95 -1.43
N ILE A 21 -5.57 -11.96 -1.81
CA ILE A 21 -6.50 -11.28 -0.88
C ILE A 21 -7.66 -12.21 -0.48
N ASN A 22 -8.29 -12.89 -1.44
CA ASN A 22 -9.40 -13.80 -1.11
C ASN A 22 -8.92 -14.96 -0.24
N TYR A 23 -7.77 -15.56 -0.57
CA TYR A 23 -7.17 -16.60 0.25
C TYR A 23 -6.88 -16.12 1.68
N ALA A 24 -6.35 -14.90 1.82
CA ALA A 24 -6.12 -14.33 3.12
C ALA A 24 -7.43 -14.11 3.91
N ILE A 25 -8.47 -13.59 3.27
CA ILE A 25 -9.79 -13.39 3.91
C ILE A 25 -10.36 -14.72 4.39
N ASP A 26 -10.32 -15.75 3.56
CA ASP A 26 -10.81 -17.08 3.92
C ASP A 26 -10.06 -17.66 5.13
N ASN A 27 -8.73 -17.47 5.17
CA ASN A 27 -7.90 -17.98 6.25
C ASN A 27 -8.09 -17.24 7.58
N ILE A 28 -8.35 -15.94 7.56
CA ILE A 28 -8.46 -15.15 8.79
C ILE A 28 -9.91 -15.02 9.28
N SER A 29 -10.90 -15.17 8.42
CA SER A 29 -12.31 -15.01 8.76
C SER A 29 -12.79 -15.90 9.91
N PRO A 30 -12.28 -17.14 10.12
CA PRO A 30 -12.65 -17.93 11.29
C PRO A 30 -12.11 -17.39 12.63
N PHE A 31 -11.12 -16.51 12.60
CA PHE A 31 -10.38 -16.01 13.77
C PHE A 31 -10.65 -14.54 14.09
N LEU A 32 -11.36 -13.83 13.22
CA LEU A 32 -11.69 -12.41 13.39
C LEU A 32 -13.19 -12.19 13.44
N GLU A 33 -13.62 -11.31 14.35
CA GLU A 33 -14.98 -10.81 14.34
C GLU A 33 -15.29 -10.07 13.04
N LYS A 34 -16.54 -10.17 12.55
CA LYS A 34 -16.96 -9.54 11.29
C LYS A 34 -16.69 -8.04 11.24
N ASP A 35 -16.86 -7.37 12.37
CA ASP A 35 -16.62 -5.93 12.49
C ASP A 35 -15.13 -5.59 12.33
N GLU A 36 -14.23 -6.42 12.85
CA GLU A 36 -12.80 -6.25 12.69
C GLU A 36 -12.35 -6.53 11.26
N LEU A 37 -12.88 -7.58 10.66
CA LEU A 37 -12.61 -7.92 9.27
C LEU A 37 -13.09 -6.81 8.33
N SER A 38 -14.28 -6.27 8.55
CA SER A 38 -14.86 -5.19 7.74
C SER A 38 -14.08 -3.87 7.79
N LYS A 39 -13.26 -3.64 8.80
CA LYS A 39 -12.38 -2.45 8.92
C LYS A 39 -11.12 -2.56 8.07
N ARG A 40 -10.78 -3.76 7.57
CA ARG A 40 -9.58 -3.96 6.76
C ARG A 40 -9.73 -3.28 5.40
N LYS A 41 -8.72 -2.48 4.99
CA LYS A 41 -8.79 -1.72 3.73
C LYS A 41 -8.96 -2.60 2.50
N TYR A 42 -8.32 -3.76 2.49
CA TYR A 42 -8.46 -4.71 1.38
C TYR A 42 -9.88 -5.31 1.31
N VAL A 43 -10.55 -5.54 2.43
CA VAL A 43 -11.94 -6.01 2.44
C VAL A 43 -12.89 -4.93 1.89
N ILE A 44 -12.72 -3.68 2.34
CA ILE A 44 -13.54 -2.55 1.88
C ILE A 44 -13.39 -2.32 0.38
N LYS A 45 -12.18 -2.55 -0.17
CA LYS A 45 -11.87 -2.26 -1.57
C LYS A 45 -12.00 -3.45 -2.51
N LEU A 46 -12.09 -4.66 -1.96
CA LEU A 46 -12.19 -5.91 -2.74
C LEU A 46 -13.29 -5.86 -3.83
N PRO A 47 -14.50 -5.34 -3.59
CA PRO A 47 -15.55 -5.28 -4.63
C PRO A 47 -15.14 -4.52 -5.90
N VAL A 48 -14.17 -3.60 -5.79
CA VAL A 48 -13.62 -2.90 -6.96
C VAL A 48 -12.77 -3.85 -7.80
N LEU A 49 -11.97 -4.70 -7.16
CA LEU A 49 -11.14 -5.70 -7.83
C LEU A 49 -11.98 -6.82 -8.42
N ASP A 50 -12.96 -7.34 -7.65
CA ASP A 50 -13.90 -8.36 -8.12
C ASP A 50 -14.53 -7.93 -9.44
N LYS A 51 -15.10 -6.72 -9.47
CA LYS A 51 -15.70 -6.20 -10.69
C LYS A 51 -14.71 -6.04 -11.84
N TYR A 52 -13.46 -5.66 -11.55
CA TYR A 52 -12.43 -5.53 -12.58
C TYR A 52 -12.06 -6.89 -13.18
N ILE A 53 -11.91 -7.91 -12.34
CA ILE A 53 -11.65 -9.30 -12.78
C ILE A 53 -12.81 -9.83 -13.63
N ASP A 54 -14.07 -9.65 -13.19
CA ASP A 54 -15.26 -10.02 -13.96
C ASP A 54 -15.27 -9.38 -15.37
N MET A 55 -14.91 -8.10 -15.44
CA MET A 55 -14.83 -7.38 -16.72
C MET A 55 -13.73 -7.94 -17.63
N LEU A 56 -12.57 -8.31 -17.06
CA LEU A 56 -11.46 -8.95 -17.80
C LEU A 56 -11.89 -10.32 -18.36
N GLU A 57 -12.56 -11.15 -17.56
CA GLU A 57 -13.05 -12.46 -17.96
C GLU A 57 -14.15 -12.38 -19.04
N ALA A 58 -15.09 -11.45 -18.88
CA ALA A 58 -16.12 -11.19 -19.87
C ALA A 58 -15.54 -10.75 -21.21
N SER A 59 -14.50 -9.90 -21.18
CA SER A 59 -13.82 -9.41 -22.38
C SER A 59 -13.03 -10.53 -23.10
N GLU A 60 -12.36 -11.40 -22.34
CA GLU A 60 -11.67 -12.58 -22.88
C GLU A 60 -12.65 -13.55 -23.56
N THR A 61 -13.76 -13.88 -22.87
CA THR A 61 -14.78 -14.78 -23.38
C THR A 61 -15.40 -14.24 -24.69
N SER A 62 -15.62 -12.92 -24.75
CA SER A 62 -16.14 -12.25 -25.95
C SER A 62 -15.13 -12.29 -27.10
N SER A 63 -13.85 -12.16 -26.82
CA SER A 63 -12.77 -12.25 -27.82
C SER A 63 -12.62 -13.65 -28.40
N ASN A 64 -12.80 -14.69 -27.58
CA ASN A 64 -12.71 -16.09 -28.01
C ASN A 64 -13.91 -16.58 -28.82
N LYS A 65 -15.11 -16.03 -28.58
CA LYS A 65 -16.31 -16.37 -29.34
C LYS A 65 -16.38 -15.74 -30.75
N LYS A 66 -15.54 -14.75 -31.06
CA LYS A 66 -15.59 -13.96 -32.29
C LYS A 66 -14.63 -14.41 -33.38
N LYS A 67 -14.43 -15.72 -33.57
CA LYS A 67 -13.74 -16.24 -34.79
C LYS A 67 -14.63 -16.22 -36.06
N GLY A 68 -15.70 -15.41 -36.11
CA GLY A 68 -16.59 -15.24 -37.24
C GLY A 68 -16.40 -13.88 -37.95
N LEU A 69 -16.75 -13.83 -39.26
CA LEU A 69 -16.51 -12.74 -40.23
C LEU A 69 -16.97 -11.31 -39.82
N PHE A 70 -17.63 -11.10 -38.68
CA PHE A 70 -18.15 -9.80 -38.23
C PHE A 70 -17.43 -9.19 -37.03
N SER A 71 -16.19 -9.62 -36.71
CA SER A 71 -15.51 -9.27 -35.46
C SER A 71 -14.81 -7.90 -35.43
N MET A 72 -14.78 -7.15 -36.54
CA MET A 72 -13.91 -5.96 -36.68
C MET A 72 -14.40 -4.72 -35.92
N PHE A 73 -15.67 -4.65 -35.49
CA PHE A 73 -16.26 -3.41 -34.96
C PHE A 73 -16.58 -3.38 -33.45
N LYS A 74 -16.35 -4.46 -32.69
CA LYS A 74 -16.68 -4.52 -31.24
C LYS A 74 -15.49 -4.73 -30.30
N GLY A 75 -14.26 -4.83 -30.81
CA GLY A 75 -13.06 -5.03 -30.00
C GLY A 75 -12.63 -3.80 -29.19
N ASP A 76 -12.77 -2.62 -29.79
CA ASP A 76 -12.30 -1.35 -29.18
C ASP A 76 -13.13 -0.90 -27.99
N SER A 77 -14.46 -1.16 -27.99
CA SER A 77 -15.31 -0.71 -26.88
C SER A 77 -15.00 -1.44 -25.56
N SER A 78 -14.62 -2.73 -25.60
CA SER A 78 -14.35 -3.49 -24.38
C SER A 78 -13.03 -3.11 -23.70
N ILE A 79 -12.00 -2.75 -24.47
CA ILE A 79 -10.74 -2.22 -23.88
C ILE A 79 -10.99 -0.84 -23.29
N SER A 80 -11.66 0.04 -24.02
CA SER A 80 -12.00 1.39 -23.55
C SER A 80 -12.77 1.35 -22.23
N ASP A 81 -13.70 0.40 -22.09
CA ASP A 81 -14.46 0.22 -20.83
C ASP A 81 -13.57 -0.27 -19.69
N LEU A 82 -12.65 -1.22 -19.96
CA LEU A 82 -11.66 -1.70 -18.98
C LEU A 82 -10.71 -0.58 -18.54
N GLU A 83 -10.15 0.16 -19.49
CA GLU A 83 -9.25 1.29 -19.19
C GLU A 83 -9.97 2.41 -18.44
N SER A 84 -11.22 2.71 -18.82
CA SER A 84 -12.05 3.69 -18.12
C SER A 84 -12.34 3.26 -16.69
N TYR A 85 -12.71 1.98 -16.47
CA TYR A 85 -12.95 1.46 -15.13
C TYR A 85 -11.67 1.49 -14.28
N LYS A 86 -10.55 1.01 -14.84
CA LYS A 86 -9.23 1.03 -14.18
C LYS A 86 -8.85 2.45 -13.78
N SER A 87 -8.94 3.41 -14.71
CA SER A 87 -8.57 4.81 -14.46
C SER A 87 -9.41 5.43 -13.33
N LYS A 88 -10.73 5.19 -13.33
CA LYS A 88 -11.64 5.69 -12.28
C LYS A 88 -11.36 5.08 -10.89
N ASN A 89 -10.81 3.86 -10.86
CA ASN A 89 -10.61 3.11 -9.63
C ASN A 89 -9.14 2.86 -9.31
N ILE A 90 -8.22 3.54 -9.99
CA ILE A 90 -6.77 3.29 -9.92
C ILE A 90 -6.22 3.34 -8.51
N GLU A 91 -6.70 4.26 -7.68
CA GLU A 91 -6.28 4.38 -6.28
C GLU A 91 -6.68 3.15 -5.44
N SER A 92 -7.88 2.61 -5.67
CA SER A 92 -8.34 1.42 -4.97
C SER A 92 -7.60 0.16 -5.43
N LEU A 93 -7.37 0.04 -6.73
CA LEU A 93 -6.61 -1.06 -7.31
C LEU A 93 -5.15 -1.05 -6.84
N ASN A 94 -4.48 0.11 -6.87
CA ASN A 94 -3.12 0.25 -6.34
C ASN A 94 -3.04 -0.03 -4.84
N GLN A 95 -4.03 0.39 -4.06
CA GLN A 95 -4.08 0.07 -2.63
C GLN A 95 -4.20 -1.45 -2.41
N LEU A 96 -4.96 -2.18 -3.23
CA LEU A 96 -5.07 -3.63 -3.12
C LEU A 96 -3.76 -4.34 -3.50
N VAL A 97 -3.06 -3.86 -4.54
CA VAL A 97 -1.71 -4.33 -4.86
C VAL A 97 -0.77 -4.16 -3.67
N THR A 98 -0.79 -2.98 -3.03
CA THR A 98 0.02 -2.72 -1.84
C THR A 98 -0.41 -3.59 -0.65
N CYS A 99 -1.72 -3.81 -0.45
CA CYS A 99 -2.23 -4.68 0.61
C CYS A 99 -1.84 -6.15 0.43
N SER A 100 -1.69 -6.66 -0.81
CA SER A 100 -1.32 -8.06 -1.05
C SER A 100 0.09 -8.41 -0.55
N THR A 101 0.96 -7.41 -0.36
CA THR A 101 2.31 -7.57 0.20
C THR A 101 2.39 -7.17 1.68
N CYS A 102 1.30 -6.70 2.26
CA CYS A 102 1.27 -6.17 3.63
C CYS A 102 1.29 -7.29 4.67
N LYS A 103 2.12 -7.17 5.71
CA LYS A 103 2.13 -8.11 6.86
C LYS A 103 0.77 -8.19 7.58
N CYS A 104 -0.06 -7.14 7.48
CA CYS A 104 -1.40 -7.15 8.06
C CYS A 104 -2.41 -7.99 7.26
N LEU A 105 -2.08 -8.46 6.05
CA LEU A 105 -3.00 -9.23 5.21
C LEU A 105 -3.51 -10.48 5.93
N ASN A 106 -2.60 -11.26 6.51
CA ASN A 106 -2.89 -12.51 7.22
C ASN A 106 -2.89 -12.36 8.76
N CYS A 107 -2.93 -11.14 9.27
CA CYS A 107 -2.83 -10.89 10.70
C CYS A 107 -4.18 -11.11 11.40
N VAL A 108 -4.19 -11.99 12.39
CA VAL A 108 -5.36 -12.30 13.26
C VAL A 108 -5.18 -11.77 14.69
N ALA A 109 -4.04 -11.17 15.02
CA ALA A 109 -3.79 -10.62 16.33
C ALA A 109 -4.61 -9.33 16.55
N GLU A 110 -4.97 -9.07 17.83
CA GLU A 110 -5.55 -7.79 18.22
C GLU A 110 -4.58 -6.64 17.88
N CYS A 111 -5.06 -5.67 17.11
CA CYS A 111 -4.20 -4.62 16.57
C CYS A 111 -4.13 -3.41 17.50
N LYS A 112 -3.07 -3.29 18.28
CA LYS A 112 -2.76 -2.11 19.11
C LYS A 112 -2.44 -0.87 18.26
N PHE A 113 -2.01 -1.06 17.01
CA PHE A 113 -1.50 0.01 16.12
C PHE A 113 -2.57 0.65 15.24
N LYS A 114 -3.78 0.06 15.18
CA LYS A 114 -4.83 0.46 14.22
C LYS A 114 -4.31 0.51 12.77
N ALA A 115 -3.37 -0.39 12.42
CA ALA A 115 -2.56 -0.31 11.21
C ALA A 115 -3.37 -0.12 9.93
N CYS A 116 -4.45 -0.87 9.73
CA CYS A 116 -5.31 -0.72 8.56
C CYS A 116 -6.09 0.60 8.54
N SER A 117 -6.51 1.12 9.70
CA SER A 117 -7.25 2.39 9.81
C SER A 117 -6.33 3.57 9.52
N ASP A 118 -5.11 3.53 10.05
CA ASP A 118 -4.12 4.61 9.96
C ASP A 118 -3.24 4.52 8.70
N CYS A 119 -3.33 3.44 7.93
CA CYS A 119 -2.53 3.23 6.72
C CYS A 119 -2.78 4.31 5.67
N ARG A 120 -1.74 5.01 5.24
CA ARG A 120 -1.78 5.97 4.13
C ARG A 120 -1.92 5.24 2.80
N ARG A 121 -2.26 5.98 1.73
CA ARG A 121 -2.23 5.46 0.36
C ARG A 121 -0.80 5.03 0.01
N ASN A 122 -0.68 3.96 -0.75
CA ASN A 122 0.61 3.41 -1.19
C ASN A 122 1.57 3.14 -0.03
N SER A 123 1.03 2.73 1.12
CA SER A 123 1.81 2.28 2.26
C SER A 123 1.36 0.91 2.73
N HIS A 124 2.28 0.13 3.26
CA HIS A 124 2.02 -1.20 3.79
C HIS A 124 2.88 -1.46 5.03
N THR A 125 2.33 -2.21 5.97
CA THR A 125 3.10 -2.67 7.12
C THR A 125 4.06 -3.76 6.67
N ASN A 126 5.36 -3.53 6.85
CA ASN A 126 6.40 -4.48 6.50
C ASN A 126 6.89 -5.29 7.69
N TYR A 127 6.83 -4.72 8.89
CA TYR A 127 7.18 -5.37 10.14
C TYR A 127 6.21 -4.99 11.25
N CYS A 128 5.85 -5.95 12.10
CA CYS A 128 5.06 -5.72 13.30
C CYS A 128 5.37 -6.85 14.29
N ASP A 129 5.78 -6.49 15.52
CA ASP A 129 5.99 -7.44 16.61
C ASP A 129 4.72 -7.72 17.43
N HIS A 130 3.59 -7.08 17.06
CA HIS A 130 2.31 -7.12 17.74
C HIS A 130 2.27 -6.56 19.17
N GLU A 131 3.40 -6.10 19.70
CA GLU A 131 3.54 -5.64 21.09
C GLU A 131 3.94 -4.18 21.19
N ARG A 132 5.04 -3.81 20.57
CA ARG A 132 5.64 -2.49 20.73
C ARG A 132 5.85 -1.72 19.43
N PHE A 133 6.36 -2.38 18.38
CA PHE A 133 6.76 -1.70 17.16
C PHE A 133 5.98 -2.15 15.93
N CYS A 134 5.60 -1.17 15.12
CA CYS A 134 5.04 -1.40 13.80
C CYS A 134 5.74 -0.49 12.78
N VAL A 135 6.32 -1.09 11.73
CA VAL A 135 7.02 -0.39 10.65
C VAL A 135 6.15 -0.40 9.40
N THR A 136 5.85 0.78 8.88
CA THR A 136 5.08 0.98 7.65
C THR A 136 5.97 1.61 6.59
N PHE A 137 6.08 0.97 5.44
CA PHE A 137 6.80 1.46 4.27
C PHE A 137 5.91 2.30 3.37
N HIS A 138 6.51 3.26 2.66
CA HIS A 138 5.82 4.22 1.82
C HIS A 138 6.43 4.27 0.42
N ASP A 139 5.62 4.01 -0.62
CA ASP A 139 6.11 4.00 -2.01
C ASP A 139 6.21 5.41 -2.61
N ASN A 140 5.30 6.31 -2.27
CA ASN A 140 5.19 7.63 -2.90
C ASN A 140 4.93 8.77 -1.90
N PHE A 141 5.54 8.69 -0.72
CA PHE A 141 5.44 9.74 0.28
C PHE A 141 6.71 10.59 0.27
N THR A 142 6.58 11.85 -0.14
CA THR A 142 7.69 12.82 -0.16
C THR A 142 7.38 14.02 0.71
N LEU A 143 8.42 14.60 1.27
CA LEU A 143 8.38 15.77 2.14
C LEU A 143 9.30 16.85 1.60
N ASP A 144 8.85 18.09 1.69
CA ASP A 144 9.70 19.28 1.49
C ASP A 144 10.07 19.84 2.87
N LEU A 145 11.32 19.66 3.28
CA LEU A 145 11.80 20.12 4.58
C LEU A 145 12.81 21.26 4.42
N THR A 146 12.73 22.22 5.34
CA THR A 146 13.69 23.31 5.43
C THR A 146 14.59 23.03 6.64
N ASN A 147 15.90 22.99 6.42
CA ASN A 147 16.87 22.94 7.50
C ASN A 147 16.85 24.28 8.23
N ASN A 148 16.58 24.27 9.53
CA ASN A 148 16.41 25.48 10.33
C ASN A 148 17.71 26.32 10.47
N ASP A 149 18.87 25.64 10.44
CA ASP A 149 20.17 26.31 10.62
C ASP A 149 20.65 26.97 9.34
N THR A 150 20.43 26.32 8.19
CA THR A 150 20.96 26.79 6.90
C THR A 150 19.93 27.49 6.04
N GLY A 151 18.63 27.35 6.35
CA GLY A 151 17.52 27.83 5.53
C GLY A 151 17.34 27.08 4.20
N ARG A 152 18.13 26.04 3.94
CA ARG A 152 18.03 25.26 2.71
C ARG A 152 16.80 24.38 2.73
N ARG A 153 16.05 24.41 1.64
CA ARG A 153 14.89 23.54 1.40
C ARG A 153 15.30 22.37 0.52
N ASN A 154 15.09 21.16 1.03
CA ASN A 154 15.38 19.92 0.31
C ASN A 154 14.12 19.04 0.25
N LYS A 155 14.07 18.18 -0.76
CA LYS A 155 13.00 17.22 -0.92
C LYS A 155 13.48 15.83 -0.49
N TYR A 156 12.71 15.21 0.40
CA TYR A 156 13.00 13.89 0.95
C TYR A 156 11.93 12.88 0.55
N LYS A 157 12.36 11.67 0.28
CA LYS A 157 11.49 10.50 0.19
C LYS A 157 11.33 9.91 1.59
N THR A 158 10.11 9.66 2.01
CA THR A 158 9.86 8.88 3.21
C THR A 158 10.07 7.40 2.90
N LEU A 159 10.99 6.77 3.60
CA LEU A 159 11.27 5.34 3.50
C LEU A 159 10.28 4.54 4.34
N ALA A 160 10.17 4.93 5.62
CA ALA A 160 9.29 4.27 6.57
C ALA A 160 8.77 5.24 7.64
N THR A 161 7.67 4.85 8.27
CA THR A 161 7.26 5.37 9.58
C THR A 161 7.23 4.22 10.58
N ILE A 162 7.67 4.48 11.81
CA ILE A 162 7.69 3.51 12.91
C ILE A 162 6.80 4.06 14.03
N LYS A 163 5.93 3.20 14.55
CA LYS A 163 5.13 3.51 15.74
C LYS A 163 5.63 2.66 16.90
N ASP A 164 5.92 3.32 18.03
CA ASP A 164 6.15 2.70 19.33
C ASP A 164 4.89 2.87 20.18
N CYS A 165 4.19 1.77 20.46
CA CYS A 165 2.96 1.79 21.26
C CYS A 165 3.21 1.99 22.75
N ASN A 166 4.38 1.62 23.26
CA ASN A 166 4.67 1.74 24.68
C ASN A 166 4.95 3.18 25.09
N LEU A 167 5.59 3.94 24.18
CA LEU A 167 5.93 5.34 24.42
C LEU A 167 4.93 6.30 23.75
N ASP A 168 3.97 5.77 22.96
CA ASP A 168 3.06 6.53 22.08
C ASP A 168 3.81 7.51 21.16
N LYS A 169 5.00 7.11 20.73
CA LYS A 169 5.86 7.89 19.83
C LYS A 169 5.73 7.40 18.41
N ARG A 170 5.95 8.31 17.48
CA ARG A 170 6.08 8.00 16.06
C ARG A 170 7.40 8.55 15.54
N TYR A 171 8.02 7.80 14.63
CA TYR A 171 9.26 8.15 13.98
C TYR A 171 9.07 8.08 12.47
N ILE A 172 9.85 8.88 11.76
CA ILE A 172 9.89 8.87 10.31
C ILE A 172 11.33 8.76 9.83
N LEU A 173 11.55 7.86 8.88
CA LEU A 173 12.83 7.70 8.19
C LEU A 173 12.71 8.32 6.81
N ILE A 174 13.61 9.24 6.52
CA ILE A 174 13.63 9.99 5.27
C ILE A 174 15.00 9.93 4.60
N GLU A 175 14.99 9.99 3.28
CA GLU A 175 16.18 10.00 2.43
C GLU A 175 16.08 11.17 1.46
N ASN A 176 17.14 11.95 1.33
CA ASN A 176 17.19 13.04 0.36
C ASN A 176 17.10 12.46 -1.06
N ILE A 177 16.26 13.07 -1.90
CA ILE A 177 16.04 12.55 -3.26
C ILE A 177 17.30 12.70 -4.13
N VAL A 178 18.12 13.70 -3.87
CA VAL A 178 19.33 14.01 -4.64
C VAL A 178 20.55 13.29 -4.07
N ASP A 179 20.71 13.35 -2.73
CA ASP A 179 21.81 12.73 -2.01
C ASP A 179 21.28 11.60 -1.12
N LYS A 180 21.48 10.38 -1.57
CA LYS A 180 20.95 9.18 -0.87
C LYS A 180 21.70 8.84 0.40
N ASP A 181 22.87 9.41 0.63
CA ASP A 181 23.62 9.26 1.87
C ASP A 181 23.10 10.20 2.96
N ASP A 182 22.37 11.25 2.57
CA ASP A 182 21.69 12.20 3.46
C ASP A 182 20.35 11.62 3.94
N LYS A 183 20.38 10.88 5.05
CA LYS A 183 19.25 10.20 5.67
C LYS A 183 19.05 10.63 7.11
N PHE A 184 17.79 10.72 7.52
CA PHE A 184 17.43 11.13 8.87
C PHE A 184 16.40 10.19 9.48
N ILE A 185 16.48 10.02 10.79
CA ILE A 185 15.42 9.47 11.63
C ILE A 185 14.97 10.60 12.55
N LEU A 186 13.70 10.94 12.47
CA LEU A 186 13.11 12.06 13.20
C LEU A 186 11.89 11.61 13.98
N TYR A 187 11.55 12.29 15.07
CA TYR A 187 10.20 12.22 15.62
C TYR A 187 9.20 12.72 14.58
N TYR A 188 8.04 12.13 14.56
CA TYR A 188 6.97 12.41 13.62
C TYR A 188 5.65 12.70 14.33
N TYR A 189 5.15 13.92 14.18
CA TYR A 189 3.93 14.41 14.79
C TYR A 189 2.93 14.79 13.69
N PRO A 190 2.08 13.83 13.21
CA PRO A 190 1.07 14.15 12.22
C PRO A 190 -0.01 15.01 12.86
N THR A 191 -0.27 16.20 12.29
CA THR A 191 -1.32 17.12 12.73
C THR A 191 -2.27 17.46 11.59
N LEU A 192 -3.44 18.02 11.91
CA LEU A 192 -4.42 18.46 10.90
C LEU A 192 -3.93 19.66 10.08
N SER A 193 -3.05 20.47 10.65
CA SER A 193 -2.48 21.66 10.02
C SER A 193 -1.22 21.38 9.21
N GLY A 194 -0.64 20.20 9.35
CA GLY A 194 0.60 19.78 8.70
C GLY A 194 1.37 18.82 9.59
N ASP A 195 2.36 18.18 9.02
CA ASP A 195 3.24 17.26 9.75
C ASP A 195 4.37 18.06 10.42
N GLU A 196 4.67 17.76 11.69
CA GLU A 196 5.78 18.34 12.45
C GLU A 196 6.84 17.27 12.72
N PHE A 197 8.09 17.71 12.84
CA PHE A 197 9.24 16.81 13.00
C PHE A 197 10.14 17.32 14.11
N GLY A 198 10.81 16.40 14.81
CA GLY A 198 11.77 16.72 15.88
C GLY A 198 12.99 15.82 15.80
N GLU A 199 14.11 16.32 16.32
CA GLU A 199 15.34 15.54 16.41
C GLU A 199 15.27 14.55 17.58
N ILE A 200 15.93 13.39 17.43
CA ILE A 200 16.07 12.39 18.47
C ILE A 200 17.41 12.64 19.15
N GLU A 201 17.38 13.20 20.36
CA GLU A 201 18.59 13.53 21.12
C GLU A 201 19.17 12.30 21.87
N ASP A 202 18.33 11.34 22.24
CA ASP A 202 18.76 10.13 22.93
C ASP A 202 19.35 9.12 21.94
N VAL A 203 20.65 8.87 22.06
CA VAL A 203 21.40 7.94 21.20
C VAL A 203 20.85 6.52 21.29
N ASN A 204 20.46 6.05 22.50
CA ASN A 204 19.91 4.70 22.66
C ASN A 204 18.54 4.55 21.99
N GLU A 205 17.72 5.61 22.03
CA GLU A 205 16.44 5.65 21.33
C GLU A 205 16.68 5.64 19.81
N PHE A 206 17.60 6.46 19.32
CA PHE A 206 17.99 6.49 17.91
C PHE A 206 18.46 5.12 17.40
N ASP A 207 19.40 4.49 18.11
CA ASP A 207 19.95 3.17 17.76
C ASP A 207 18.88 2.10 17.78
N THR A 208 17.95 2.16 18.74
CA THR A 208 16.81 1.24 18.80
C THR A 208 15.95 1.36 17.55
N ILE A 209 15.57 2.58 17.16
CA ILE A 209 14.71 2.82 15.99
C ILE A 209 15.42 2.44 14.69
N ALA A 210 16.73 2.75 14.57
CA ALA A 210 17.54 2.33 13.43
C ALA A 210 17.58 0.80 13.30
N GLY A 211 17.82 0.08 14.41
CA GLY A 211 17.84 -1.38 14.44
C GLY A 211 16.49 -2.01 14.08
N ILE A 212 15.37 -1.43 14.52
CA ILE A 212 14.02 -1.89 14.13
C ILE A 212 13.80 -1.71 12.62
N TYR A 213 14.24 -0.59 12.06
CA TYR A 213 14.14 -0.36 10.62
C TYR A 213 14.99 -1.36 9.83
N GLU A 214 16.22 -1.61 10.25
CA GLU A 214 17.10 -2.61 9.61
C GLU A 214 16.46 -4.00 9.62
N GLN A 215 15.93 -4.45 10.77
CA GLN A 215 15.22 -5.73 10.89
C GLN A 215 14.00 -5.82 9.98
N SER A 216 13.35 -4.70 9.70
CA SER A 216 12.16 -4.66 8.86
C SER A 216 12.46 -4.83 7.35
N ASN A 217 13.71 -4.75 6.92
CA ASN A 217 14.12 -4.91 5.52
C ASN A 217 14.40 -6.37 5.13
N TYR A 218 14.36 -7.29 6.10
CA TYR A 218 14.51 -8.73 5.89
C TYR A 218 13.17 -9.45 6.00
#